data_10b3c692849071de158d42f6acc741d2
#
_entry.id   10b3c692849071de158d42f6acc741d2
#
_cell.length_a   1.000
_cell.length_b   1.000
_cell.length_c   1.000
_cell.angle_alpha   90.00
_cell.angle_beta   90.00
_cell.angle_gamma   90.00
#
_symmetry.space_group_name_H-M   'P 1'
#
loop_
_entity.id
_entity.type
_entity.pdbx_description
1 polymer ?
#
loop_
_entity_poly.entity_id
_entity_poly.type
_entity_poly.pdbx_seq_one_letter_code
_entity_poly.pdbx_strand_id
1 'polypeptide(L)'
;EISACLVGSEMCIRDSFLFVGMTLLYLVGVCDDLVGVGYRYKFAVQIVSALLLVLSGNWFGSLGGLFGVYSVPAWVGIPVTVFIVVYITNAINLIDGIDGLASGLCSIALSVLSVIFFIRMQYVYALLAICTLGVLMPFWCYNVFGNANRGHKLFMGDAGSLTLGYVISFLIIHLCVSNQVLPELPNPYMVIAFSTVLVPLLDVIRVVLHRLRNHRNPFLPDKNHFHHKLLRTGMRVRMVMMTI
;
A
#
# COMPACT_ATOMS: atom_id res chain seq x y z
N GLU A 1 -28.96 24.03 0.84
CA GLU A 1 -29.16 22.93 -0.13
C GLU A 1 -28.09 22.91 -1.22
N ILE A 2 -27.74 24.05 -1.85
CA ILE A 2 -26.73 24.14 -2.92
C ILE A 2 -25.33 23.72 -2.39
N SER A 3 -24.95 24.13 -1.18
CA SER A 3 -23.65 23.75 -0.58
C SER A 3 -23.58 22.25 -0.27
N ALA A 4 -24.65 21.61 0.17
CA ALA A 4 -24.71 20.17 0.43
C ALA A 4 -24.61 19.34 -0.87
N CYS A 5 -25.21 19.83 -1.96
CA CYS A 5 -25.12 19.20 -3.29
C CYS A 5 -23.71 19.31 -3.87
N LEU A 6 -23.03 20.46 -3.70
CA LEU A 6 -21.62 20.65 -4.12
C LEU A 6 -20.66 19.75 -3.34
N VAL A 7 -20.83 19.66 -2.01
CA VAL A 7 -20.03 18.77 -1.18
C VAL A 7 -20.23 17.30 -1.57
N GLY A 8 -21.46 16.88 -1.87
CA GLY A 8 -21.75 15.53 -2.37
C GLY A 8 -21.09 15.24 -3.71
N SER A 9 -21.09 16.20 -4.64
CA SER A 9 -20.46 16.02 -5.97
C SER A 9 -18.94 15.97 -5.88
N GLU A 10 -18.31 16.78 -5.03
CA GLU A 10 -16.86 16.71 -4.80
C GLU A 10 -16.41 15.38 -4.18
N MET A 11 -17.18 14.83 -3.23
CA MET A 11 -16.90 13.50 -2.68
C MET A 11 -16.99 12.42 -3.77
N CYS A 12 -18.04 12.43 -4.59
CA CYS A 12 -18.19 11.47 -5.69
C CYS A 12 -17.02 11.52 -6.70
N ILE A 13 -16.54 12.72 -7.03
CA ILE A 13 -15.40 12.90 -7.94
C ILE A 13 -14.12 12.34 -7.32
N ARG A 14 -13.86 12.61 -6.04
CA ARG A 14 -12.70 12.10 -5.32
C ARG A 14 -12.68 10.58 -5.27
N ASP A 15 -13.81 9.97 -4.96
CA ASP A 15 -13.94 8.51 -4.93
C ASP A 15 -13.75 7.88 -6.33
N SER A 16 -14.22 8.55 -7.39
CA SER A 16 -14.03 8.10 -8.76
C SER A 16 -12.55 8.01 -9.15
N PHE A 17 -11.72 8.97 -8.74
CA PHE A 17 -10.27 8.90 -8.99
C PHE A 17 -9.59 7.70 -8.32
N LEU A 18 -10.02 7.35 -7.10
CA LEU A 18 -9.53 6.15 -6.42
C LEU A 18 -9.87 4.88 -7.21
N PHE A 19 -11.14 4.73 -7.63
CA PHE A 19 -11.59 3.56 -8.39
C PHE A 19 -10.90 3.45 -9.76
N VAL A 20 -10.71 4.55 -10.46
CA VAL A 20 -9.98 4.55 -11.74
C VAL A 20 -8.52 4.12 -11.54
N GLY A 21 -7.83 4.69 -10.54
CA GLY A 21 -6.44 4.31 -10.22
C GLY A 21 -6.31 2.84 -9.84
N MET A 22 -7.25 2.34 -9.02
CA MET A 22 -7.32 0.94 -8.61
C MET A 22 -7.55 0.01 -9.81
N THR A 23 -8.48 0.38 -10.71
CA THR A 23 -8.77 -0.39 -11.91
C THR A 23 -7.58 -0.45 -12.86
N LEU A 24 -6.86 0.66 -13.05
CA LEU A 24 -5.65 0.70 -13.88
C LEU A 24 -4.57 -0.25 -13.34
N LEU A 25 -4.35 -0.26 -12.02
CA LEU A 25 -3.36 -1.14 -11.38
C LEU A 25 -3.79 -2.61 -11.43
N TYR A 26 -5.08 -2.88 -11.24
CA TYR A 26 -5.63 -4.21 -11.41
C TYR A 26 -5.41 -4.74 -12.82
N LEU A 27 -5.75 -3.95 -13.85
CA LEU A 27 -5.58 -4.36 -15.25
C LEU A 27 -4.12 -4.59 -15.61
N VAL A 28 -3.20 -3.71 -15.19
CA VAL A 28 -1.77 -3.92 -15.46
C VAL A 28 -1.23 -5.12 -14.70
N GLY A 29 -1.72 -5.38 -13.48
CA GLY A 29 -1.35 -6.58 -12.72
C GLY A 29 -1.84 -7.85 -13.39
N VAL A 30 -3.08 -7.90 -13.88
CA VAL A 30 -3.60 -9.04 -14.66
C VAL A 30 -2.79 -9.24 -15.93
N CYS A 31 -2.45 -8.17 -16.66
CA CYS A 31 -1.60 -8.27 -17.84
C CYS A 31 -0.21 -8.83 -17.49
N ASP A 32 0.34 -8.43 -16.34
CA ASP A 32 1.64 -8.96 -15.90
C ASP A 32 1.56 -10.44 -15.54
N ASP A 33 0.53 -10.84 -14.80
CA ASP A 33 0.30 -12.25 -14.42
C ASP A 33 0.10 -13.16 -15.65
N LEU A 34 -0.46 -12.65 -16.75
CA LEU A 34 -0.77 -13.43 -17.95
C LEU A 34 0.36 -13.45 -19.00
N VAL A 35 0.98 -12.30 -19.24
CA VAL A 35 1.90 -12.11 -20.41
C VAL A 35 3.30 -11.67 -19.98
N GLY A 36 3.45 -11.19 -18.75
CA GLY A 36 4.68 -10.58 -18.26
C GLY A 36 4.87 -9.17 -18.81
N VAL A 37 4.65 -8.16 -17.98
CA VAL A 37 4.79 -6.74 -18.34
C VAL A 37 6.14 -6.22 -17.88
N GLY A 38 6.85 -5.49 -18.76
CA GLY A 38 8.12 -4.87 -18.39
C GLY A 38 7.97 -3.90 -17.21
N TYR A 39 8.92 -3.90 -16.28
CA TYR A 39 8.87 -3.08 -15.06
C TYR A 39 8.61 -1.58 -15.32
N ARG A 40 9.09 -1.05 -16.47
CA ARG A 40 8.88 0.37 -16.84
C ARG A 40 7.41 0.70 -17.04
N TYR A 41 6.64 -0.18 -17.67
CA TYR A 41 5.21 0.02 -17.86
C TYR A 41 4.44 -0.07 -16.54
N LYS A 42 4.81 -1.01 -15.66
CA LYS A 42 4.25 -1.10 -14.31
C LYS A 42 4.46 0.19 -13.52
N PHE A 43 5.69 0.72 -13.51
CA PHE A 43 5.98 2.00 -12.86
C PHE A 43 5.22 3.17 -13.46
N ALA A 44 5.10 3.24 -14.79
CA ALA A 44 4.36 4.31 -15.45
C ALA A 44 2.88 4.31 -15.02
N VAL A 45 2.22 3.15 -15.00
CA VAL A 45 0.81 3.04 -14.55
C VAL A 45 0.68 3.36 -13.07
N GLN A 46 1.61 2.94 -12.22
CA GLN A 46 1.62 3.30 -10.80
C GLN A 46 1.74 4.81 -10.59
N ILE A 47 2.60 5.50 -11.35
CA ILE A 47 2.73 6.96 -11.31
C ILE A 47 1.43 7.63 -11.74
N VAL A 48 0.80 7.17 -12.83
CA VAL A 48 -0.51 7.69 -13.28
C VAL A 48 -1.57 7.50 -12.20
N SER A 49 -1.67 6.31 -11.60
CA SER A 49 -2.62 6.04 -10.52
C SER A 49 -2.35 6.91 -9.28
N ALA A 50 -1.08 7.15 -8.94
CA ALA A 50 -0.70 8.05 -7.86
C ALA A 50 -1.06 9.51 -8.17
N LEU A 51 -0.91 9.96 -9.42
CA LEU A 51 -1.35 11.30 -9.84
C LEU A 51 -2.87 11.47 -9.76
N LEU A 52 -3.65 10.43 -10.10
CA LEU A 52 -5.11 10.45 -9.90
C LEU A 52 -5.46 10.64 -8.42
N LEU A 53 -4.73 10.01 -7.51
CA LEU A 53 -4.91 10.18 -6.07
C LEU A 53 -4.57 11.61 -5.64
N VAL A 54 -3.51 12.21 -6.17
CA VAL A 54 -3.18 13.62 -5.94
C VAL A 54 -4.28 14.56 -6.45
N LEU A 55 -4.81 14.30 -7.65
CA LEU A 55 -5.92 15.08 -8.24
C LEU A 55 -7.20 14.99 -7.40
N SER A 56 -7.41 13.91 -6.64
CA SER A 56 -8.49 13.82 -5.67
C SER A 56 -8.28 14.68 -4.42
N GLY A 57 -7.18 15.44 -4.33
CA GLY A 57 -6.86 16.31 -3.21
C GLY A 57 -6.07 15.62 -2.07
N ASN A 58 -5.71 14.35 -2.25
CA ASN A 58 -4.92 13.60 -1.26
C ASN A 58 -3.42 13.73 -1.55
N TRP A 59 -2.79 14.79 -1.03
CA TRP A 59 -1.35 15.00 -1.12
C TRP A 59 -0.81 15.67 0.15
N PHE A 60 0.47 15.44 0.45
CA PHE A 60 1.12 15.96 1.66
C PHE A 60 1.35 17.48 1.58
N GLY A 61 0.36 18.27 1.99
CA GLY A 61 0.51 19.73 2.20
C GLY A 61 1.14 20.08 3.54
N SER A 62 1.26 19.12 4.45
CA SER A 62 1.91 19.24 5.76
C SER A 62 2.51 17.91 6.16
N LEU A 63 3.62 17.93 6.89
CA LEU A 63 4.18 16.75 7.55
C LEU A 63 3.70 16.62 9.01
N GLY A 64 2.66 17.36 9.40
CA GLY A 64 2.09 17.29 10.73
C GLY A 64 3.08 17.54 11.87
N GLY A 65 4.06 18.43 11.66
CA GLY A 65 5.09 18.74 12.65
C GLY A 65 6.24 17.72 12.73
N LEU A 66 6.25 16.68 11.89
CA LEU A 66 7.38 15.75 11.81
C LEU A 66 8.64 16.54 11.38
N PHE A 67 9.74 16.39 12.12
CA PHE A 67 10.96 17.18 11.96
C PHE A 67 10.77 18.70 12.03
N GLY A 68 9.68 19.20 12.66
CA GLY A 68 9.36 20.63 12.74
C GLY A 68 8.79 21.24 11.46
N VAL A 69 8.41 20.40 10.47
CA VAL A 69 7.84 20.85 9.19
C VAL A 69 6.31 20.79 9.26
N TYR A 70 5.68 21.96 9.30
CA TYR A 70 4.21 22.11 9.39
C TYR A 70 3.55 22.39 8.05
N SER A 71 4.25 22.99 7.09
CA SER A 71 3.73 23.24 5.74
C SER A 71 4.72 22.81 4.68
N VAL A 72 4.21 22.18 3.64
CA VAL A 72 4.99 21.72 2.48
C VAL A 72 4.39 22.36 1.23
N PRO A 73 5.19 23.07 0.42
CA PRO A 73 4.70 23.65 -0.83
C PRO A 73 4.30 22.54 -1.82
N ALA A 74 3.28 22.79 -2.65
CA ALA A 74 2.72 21.79 -3.56
C ALA A 74 3.77 21.16 -4.50
N TRP A 75 4.77 21.93 -4.95
CA TRP A 75 5.84 21.45 -5.81
C TRP A 75 6.77 20.40 -5.16
N VAL A 76 6.77 20.30 -3.82
CA VAL A 76 7.44 19.23 -3.05
C VAL A 76 6.44 18.17 -2.63
N GLY A 77 5.29 18.58 -2.08
CA GLY A 77 4.29 17.66 -1.52
C GLY A 77 3.72 16.70 -2.56
N ILE A 78 3.47 17.18 -3.78
CA ILE A 78 2.93 16.33 -4.86
C ILE A 78 3.93 15.24 -5.27
N PRO A 79 5.19 15.53 -5.63
CA PRO A 79 6.17 14.50 -5.96
C PRO A 79 6.43 13.52 -4.81
N VAL A 80 6.47 14.00 -3.57
CA VAL A 80 6.63 13.14 -2.38
C VAL A 80 5.45 12.19 -2.24
N THR A 81 4.22 12.67 -2.44
CA THR A 81 3.02 11.83 -2.40
C THR A 81 3.08 10.73 -3.46
N VAL A 82 3.37 11.10 -4.71
CA VAL A 82 3.51 10.14 -5.83
C VAL A 82 4.58 9.10 -5.50
N PHE A 83 5.74 9.54 -5.01
CA PHE A 83 6.82 8.64 -4.60
C PHE A 83 6.37 7.66 -3.51
N ILE A 84 5.68 8.12 -2.47
CA ILE A 84 5.20 7.29 -1.35
C ILE A 84 4.17 6.26 -1.85
N VAL A 85 3.21 6.65 -2.69
CA VAL A 85 2.23 5.72 -3.26
C VAL A 85 2.92 4.61 -4.04
N VAL A 86 3.80 4.98 -4.97
CA VAL A 86 4.55 4.03 -5.79
C VAL A 86 5.42 3.14 -4.90
N TYR A 87 6.06 3.71 -3.89
CA TYR A 87 6.95 2.99 -2.98
C TYR A 87 6.19 1.95 -2.14
N ILE A 88 5.06 2.32 -1.50
CA ILE A 88 4.23 1.40 -0.72
C ILE A 88 3.67 0.29 -1.62
N THR A 89 3.14 0.66 -2.79
CA THR A 89 2.56 -0.30 -3.76
C THR A 89 3.60 -1.34 -4.18
N ASN A 90 4.82 -0.90 -4.54
CA ASN A 90 5.88 -1.83 -4.89
C ASN A 90 6.41 -2.63 -3.70
N ALA A 91 6.46 -2.04 -2.49
CA ALA A 91 6.91 -2.74 -1.30
C ALA A 91 5.99 -3.92 -0.97
N ILE A 92 4.67 -3.73 -1.07
CA ILE A 92 3.69 -4.79 -0.86
C ILE A 92 3.76 -5.84 -1.96
N ASN A 93 3.94 -5.45 -3.23
CA ASN A 93 4.14 -6.39 -4.32
C ASN A 93 5.43 -7.22 -4.16
N LEU A 94 6.54 -6.61 -3.74
CA LEU A 94 7.83 -7.30 -3.58
C LEU A 94 7.87 -8.25 -2.38
N ILE A 95 7.08 -8.00 -1.32
CA ILE A 95 7.03 -8.88 -0.14
C ILE A 95 6.10 -10.08 -0.36
N ASP A 96 5.29 -10.09 -1.43
CA ASP A 96 4.40 -11.20 -1.82
C ASP A 96 5.18 -12.38 -2.45
N GLY A 97 6.31 -12.73 -1.85
CA GLY A 97 7.15 -13.85 -2.26
C GLY A 97 6.95 -15.13 -1.45
N ILE A 98 6.14 -15.08 -0.40
CA ILE A 98 5.79 -16.23 0.47
C ILE A 98 4.29 -16.22 0.78
N ASP A 99 3.71 -17.43 0.74
CA ASP A 99 2.30 -17.64 1.10
C ASP A 99 1.94 -17.00 2.45
N GLY A 100 0.95 -16.13 2.45
CA GLY A 100 0.38 -15.50 3.63
C GLY A 100 1.14 -14.29 4.18
N LEU A 101 2.36 -14.00 3.72
CA LEU A 101 3.16 -12.91 4.28
C LEU A 101 2.59 -11.54 3.91
N ALA A 102 2.45 -11.24 2.63
CA ALA A 102 1.89 -9.97 2.17
C ALA A 102 0.45 -9.79 2.65
N SER A 103 -0.41 -10.79 2.45
CA SER A 103 -1.80 -10.75 2.88
C SER A 103 -1.95 -10.66 4.40
N GLY A 104 -1.09 -11.29 5.19
CA GLY A 104 -1.08 -11.20 6.65
C GLY A 104 -0.71 -9.79 7.13
N LEU A 105 0.39 -9.22 6.64
CA LEU A 105 0.82 -7.85 6.98
C LEU A 105 -0.22 -6.82 6.56
N CYS A 106 -0.78 -6.95 5.35
CA CYS A 106 -1.85 -6.08 4.88
C CYS A 106 -3.13 -6.21 5.72
N SER A 107 -3.46 -7.42 6.21
CA SER A 107 -4.60 -7.61 7.10
C SER A 107 -4.42 -6.90 8.44
N ILE A 108 -3.21 -6.91 9.01
CA ILE A 108 -2.88 -6.15 10.22
C ILE A 108 -3.00 -4.65 9.94
N ALA A 109 -2.41 -4.16 8.84
CA ALA A 109 -2.50 -2.75 8.46
C ALA A 109 -3.95 -2.28 8.29
N LEU A 110 -4.77 -3.03 7.56
CA LEU A 110 -6.19 -2.71 7.34
C LEU A 110 -6.99 -2.74 8.64
N SER A 111 -6.69 -3.69 9.55
CA SER A 111 -7.35 -3.77 10.85
C SER A 111 -7.06 -2.51 11.70
N VAL A 112 -5.81 -2.09 11.77
CA VAL A 112 -5.42 -0.87 12.52
C VAL A 112 -6.05 0.37 11.88
N LEU A 113 -5.94 0.51 10.55
CA LEU A 113 -6.51 1.66 9.82
C LEU A 113 -8.04 1.72 9.97
N SER A 114 -8.74 0.59 9.90
CA SER A 114 -10.21 0.55 10.07
C SER A 114 -10.63 1.04 11.45
N VAL A 115 -9.94 0.62 12.51
CA VAL A 115 -10.21 1.07 13.88
C VAL A 115 -9.97 2.57 14.01
N ILE A 116 -8.87 3.09 13.47
CA ILE A 116 -8.56 4.53 13.54
C ILE A 116 -9.61 5.35 12.80
N PHE A 117 -9.99 4.97 11.59
CA PHE A 117 -11.02 5.66 10.82
C PHE A 117 -12.38 5.59 11.52
N PHE A 118 -12.72 4.47 12.16
CA PHE A 118 -13.95 4.32 12.93
C PHE A 118 -13.98 5.27 14.14
N ILE A 119 -12.91 5.31 14.94
CA ILE A 119 -12.78 6.22 16.09
C ILE A 119 -12.88 7.69 15.64
N ARG A 120 -12.39 8.00 14.45
CA ARG A 120 -12.43 9.36 13.86
C ARG A 120 -13.74 9.70 13.16
N MET A 121 -14.76 8.86 13.27
CA MET A 121 -16.06 9.04 12.62
C MET A 121 -15.97 9.15 11.07
N GLN A 122 -14.89 8.67 10.47
CA GLN A 122 -14.68 8.63 9.02
C GLN A 122 -15.16 7.28 8.47
N TYR A 123 -16.46 7.04 8.55
CA TYR A 123 -17.07 5.73 8.30
C TYR A 123 -16.86 5.19 6.89
N VAL A 124 -16.78 6.05 5.87
CA VAL A 124 -16.56 5.62 4.47
C VAL A 124 -15.21 4.92 4.33
N TYR A 125 -14.16 5.49 4.90
CA TYR A 125 -12.80 4.93 4.86
C TYR A 125 -12.65 3.73 5.79
N ALA A 126 -13.34 3.74 6.93
CA ALA A 126 -13.44 2.57 7.80
C ALA A 126 -14.10 1.40 7.06
N LEU A 127 -15.20 1.66 6.33
CA LEU A 127 -15.90 0.66 5.53
C LEU A 127 -15.01 0.12 4.41
N LEU A 128 -14.29 0.98 3.68
CA LEU A 128 -13.33 0.57 2.65
C LEU A 128 -12.27 -0.38 3.22
N ALA A 129 -11.69 -0.03 4.39
CA ALA A 129 -10.68 -0.86 5.06
C ALA A 129 -11.26 -2.21 5.51
N ILE A 130 -12.47 -2.22 6.13
CA ILE A 130 -13.14 -3.44 6.60
C ILE A 130 -13.57 -4.33 5.44
N CYS A 131 -14.12 -3.77 4.35
CA CYS A 131 -14.50 -4.55 3.18
C CYS A 131 -13.28 -5.19 2.51
N THR A 132 -12.18 -4.45 2.36
CA THR A 132 -10.92 -4.98 1.84
C THR A 132 -10.37 -6.09 2.73
N LEU A 133 -10.40 -5.90 4.06
CA LEU A 133 -10.03 -6.92 5.04
C LEU A 133 -10.92 -8.16 4.93
N GLY A 134 -12.24 -7.98 4.78
CA GLY A 134 -13.22 -9.06 4.64
C GLY A 134 -12.97 -9.95 3.43
N VAL A 135 -12.46 -9.39 2.32
CA VAL A 135 -12.02 -10.15 1.13
C VAL A 135 -10.67 -10.82 1.37
N LEU A 136 -9.77 -10.11 2.07
CA LEU A 136 -8.39 -10.57 2.27
C LEU A 136 -8.30 -11.75 3.26
N MET A 137 -9.17 -11.82 4.27
CA MET A 137 -9.13 -12.88 5.28
C MET A 137 -9.40 -14.29 4.72
N PRO A 138 -10.48 -14.55 3.97
CA PRO A 138 -10.65 -15.84 3.33
C PRO A 138 -9.56 -16.15 2.31
N PHE A 139 -9.10 -15.14 1.53
CA PHE A 139 -7.95 -15.31 0.64
C PHE A 139 -6.73 -15.80 1.43
N TRP A 140 -6.37 -15.15 2.54
CA TRP A 140 -5.25 -15.55 3.41
C TRP A 140 -5.39 -17.01 3.88
N CYS A 141 -6.59 -17.44 4.28
CA CYS A 141 -6.83 -18.83 4.68
C CYS A 141 -6.52 -19.81 3.53
N TYR A 142 -7.01 -19.56 2.33
CA TYR A 142 -6.74 -20.41 1.17
C TYR A 142 -5.28 -20.35 0.70
N ASN A 143 -4.63 -19.20 0.82
CA ASN A 143 -3.23 -19.03 0.45
C ASN A 143 -2.29 -19.79 1.39
N VAL A 144 -2.54 -19.74 2.73
CA VAL A 144 -1.68 -20.37 3.76
C VAL A 144 -2.00 -21.86 3.95
N PHE A 145 -3.27 -22.21 4.01
CA PHE A 145 -3.72 -23.56 4.37
C PHE A 145 -4.24 -24.37 3.17
N GLY A 146 -4.42 -23.72 2.02
CA GLY A 146 -4.89 -24.39 0.80
C GLY A 146 -3.96 -25.50 0.34
N ASN A 147 -4.54 -26.59 -0.18
CA ASN A 147 -3.79 -27.70 -0.71
C ASN A 147 -3.69 -27.60 -2.23
N ALA A 148 -2.48 -27.37 -2.76
CA ALA A 148 -2.23 -27.24 -4.19
C ALA A 148 -2.63 -28.50 -4.97
N ASN A 149 -2.44 -29.70 -4.39
CA ASN A 149 -2.78 -30.96 -5.05
C ASN A 149 -4.29 -31.16 -5.22
N ARG A 150 -5.11 -30.46 -4.42
CA ARG A 150 -6.58 -30.50 -4.50
C ARG A 150 -7.16 -29.27 -5.23
N GLY A 151 -6.32 -28.39 -5.80
CA GLY A 151 -6.76 -27.17 -6.48
C GLY A 151 -7.34 -26.08 -5.54
N HIS A 152 -7.12 -26.21 -4.22
CA HIS A 152 -7.66 -25.26 -3.22
C HIS A 152 -6.68 -24.20 -2.76
N LYS A 153 -5.53 -24.04 -3.43
CA LYS A 153 -4.55 -23.02 -3.09
C LYS A 153 -4.69 -21.81 -4.00
N LEU A 154 -4.80 -20.63 -3.40
CA LEU A 154 -4.86 -19.36 -4.13
C LEU A 154 -3.51 -18.63 -4.03
N PHE A 155 -3.14 -17.93 -5.09
CA PHE A 155 -1.98 -17.03 -5.15
C PHE A 155 -2.48 -15.60 -5.37
N MET A 156 -1.78 -14.61 -4.81
CA MET A 156 -2.21 -13.21 -4.89
C MET A 156 -1.95 -12.62 -6.28
N GLY A 157 -0.80 -12.94 -6.86
CA GLY A 157 -0.35 -12.37 -8.12
C GLY A 157 -0.09 -10.87 -8.06
N ASP A 158 0.37 -10.32 -9.18
CA ASP A 158 0.63 -8.89 -9.29
C ASP A 158 -0.66 -8.07 -9.31
N ALA A 159 -1.74 -8.62 -9.86
CA ALA A 159 -3.05 -7.98 -9.84
C ALA A 159 -3.54 -7.70 -8.41
N GLY A 160 -3.43 -8.69 -7.52
CA GLY A 160 -3.86 -8.56 -6.13
C GLY A 160 -2.95 -7.66 -5.32
N SER A 161 -1.63 -7.87 -5.38
CA SER A 161 -0.66 -7.16 -4.54
C SER A 161 -0.53 -5.67 -4.91
N LEU A 162 -0.56 -5.30 -6.21
CA LEU A 162 -0.54 -3.90 -6.66
C LEU A 162 -1.83 -3.17 -6.25
N THR A 163 -2.98 -3.79 -6.44
CA THR A 163 -4.28 -3.20 -6.07
C THR A 163 -4.36 -2.99 -4.56
N LEU A 164 -3.99 -4.00 -3.76
CA LEU A 164 -3.98 -3.93 -2.31
C LEU A 164 -2.99 -2.87 -1.81
N GLY A 165 -1.80 -2.81 -2.40
CA GLY A 165 -0.79 -1.79 -2.10
C GLY A 165 -1.29 -0.38 -2.34
N TYR A 166 -2.03 -0.15 -3.41
CA TYR A 166 -2.62 1.14 -3.73
C TYR A 166 -3.73 1.54 -2.75
N VAL A 167 -4.63 0.61 -2.39
CA VAL A 167 -5.69 0.87 -1.39
C VAL A 167 -5.08 1.23 -0.05
N ILE A 168 -4.07 0.51 0.41
CA ILE A 168 -3.39 0.79 1.68
C ILE A 168 -2.67 2.14 1.62
N SER A 169 -1.97 2.46 0.50
CA SER A 169 -1.31 3.76 0.33
C SER A 169 -2.32 4.91 0.37
N PHE A 170 -3.47 4.75 -0.30
CA PHE A 170 -4.56 5.73 -0.24
C PHE A 170 -5.04 5.96 1.18
N LEU A 171 -5.35 4.90 1.93
CA LEU A 171 -5.82 5.00 3.31
C LEU A 171 -4.79 5.68 4.22
N ILE A 172 -3.50 5.34 4.07
CA ILE A 172 -2.41 5.97 4.83
C ILE A 172 -2.32 7.46 4.51
N ILE A 173 -2.30 7.84 3.23
CA ILE A 173 -2.17 9.24 2.83
C ILE A 173 -3.41 10.03 3.28
N HIS A 174 -4.61 9.48 3.06
CA HIS A 174 -5.85 10.11 3.49
C HIS A 174 -5.86 10.35 5.01
N LEU A 175 -5.43 9.38 5.80
CA LEU A 175 -5.30 9.52 7.25
C LEU A 175 -4.31 10.63 7.63
N CYS A 176 -3.21 10.77 6.92
CA CYS A 176 -2.23 11.82 7.16
C CYS A 176 -2.74 13.21 6.77
N VAL A 177 -3.46 13.32 5.65
CA VAL A 177 -3.94 14.59 5.09
C VAL A 177 -5.18 15.11 5.80
N SER A 178 -6.15 14.24 6.14
CA SER A 178 -7.42 14.61 6.76
C SER A 178 -7.30 15.16 8.19
N ASN A 179 -6.10 15.13 8.78
CA ASN A 179 -5.84 15.57 10.17
C ASN A 179 -5.30 16.99 10.32
N GLN A 180 -5.27 17.77 9.25
CA GLN A 180 -4.66 19.11 9.27
C GLN A 180 -5.57 20.19 9.88
N VAL A 181 -6.42 19.85 10.84
CA VAL A 181 -7.36 20.81 11.48
C VAL A 181 -6.64 21.84 12.35
N LEU A 182 -5.46 21.51 12.88
CA LEU A 182 -4.60 22.43 13.63
C LEU A 182 -3.15 22.25 13.18
N PRO A 183 -2.61 23.11 12.31
CA PRO A 183 -1.27 22.98 11.75
C PRO A 183 -0.14 23.06 12.80
N GLU A 184 -0.43 23.49 14.02
CA GLU A 184 0.56 23.67 15.09
C GLU A 184 0.78 22.42 15.96
N LEU A 185 -0.08 21.40 15.86
CA LEU A 185 0.04 20.17 16.66
C LEU A 185 0.58 19.02 15.81
N PRO A 186 1.55 18.22 16.36
CA PRO A 186 2.04 17.03 15.68
C PRO A 186 0.90 16.07 15.34
N ASN A 187 0.92 15.53 14.11
CA ASN A 187 -0.08 14.53 13.70
C ASN A 187 0.35 13.12 14.16
N PRO A 188 -0.19 12.60 15.28
CA PRO A 188 0.21 11.29 15.81
C PRO A 188 -0.16 10.14 14.85
N TYR A 189 -1.19 10.34 14.02
CA TYR A 189 -1.67 9.30 13.10
C TYR A 189 -0.72 9.04 11.94
N MET A 190 0.14 10.00 11.57
CA MET A 190 1.15 9.81 10.52
C MET A 190 2.13 8.71 10.92
N VAL A 191 2.64 8.75 12.14
CA VAL A 191 3.57 7.74 12.66
C VAL A 191 2.88 6.37 12.72
N ILE A 192 1.65 6.32 13.26
CA ILE A 192 0.89 5.06 13.35
C ILE A 192 0.60 4.50 11.95
N ALA A 193 0.16 5.34 11.01
CA ALA A 193 -0.16 4.91 9.66
C ALA A 193 1.06 4.28 8.95
N PHE A 194 2.21 4.94 8.99
CA PHE A 194 3.43 4.40 8.38
C PHE A 194 4.00 3.18 9.13
N SER A 195 3.78 3.07 10.45
CA SER A 195 4.24 1.91 11.22
C SER A 195 3.54 0.61 10.77
N THR A 196 2.30 0.69 10.25
CA THR A 196 1.56 -0.49 9.78
C THR A 196 2.21 -1.15 8.55
N VAL A 197 2.93 -0.39 7.74
CA VAL A 197 3.63 -0.87 6.54
C VAL A 197 5.15 -0.84 6.69
N LEU A 198 5.66 -0.66 7.91
CA LEU A 198 7.09 -0.50 8.17
C LEU A 198 7.91 -1.70 7.69
N VAL A 199 7.42 -2.92 7.91
CA VAL A 199 8.12 -4.16 7.53
C VAL A 199 8.36 -4.23 6.01
N PRO A 200 7.33 -4.12 5.13
CA PRO A 200 7.57 -4.09 3.69
C PRO A 200 8.47 -2.94 3.24
N LEU A 201 8.32 -1.74 3.82
CA LEU A 201 9.15 -0.59 3.46
C LEU A 201 10.62 -0.81 3.80
N LEU A 202 10.92 -1.28 5.00
CA LEU A 202 12.31 -1.56 5.42
C LEU A 202 12.94 -2.70 4.62
N ASP A 203 12.18 -3.73 4.23
CA ASP A 203 12.72 -4.81 3.40
C ASP A 203 13.18 -4.30 2.03
N VAL A 204 12.40 -3.44 1.39
CA VAL A 204 12.79 -2.83 0.11
C VAL A 204 14.03 -1.96 0.26
N ILE A 205 14.09 -1.07 1.28
CA ILE A 205 15.28 -0.24 1.55
C ILE A 205 16.51 -1.12 1.70
N ARG A 206 16.41 -2.16 2.50
CA ARG A 206 17.53 -3.09 2.73
C ARG A 206 18.01 -3.77 1.45
N VAL A 207 17.08 -4.25 0.62
CA VAL A 207 17.42 -4.91 -0.65
C VAL A 207 18.06 -3.92 -1.61
N VAL A 208 17.52 -2.71 -1.74
CA VAL A 208 18.09 -1.66 -2.59
C VAL A 208 19.49 -1.28 -2.13
N LEU A 209 19.69 -1.03 -0.83
CA LEU A 209 21.01 -0.71 -0.26
C LEU A 209 22.02 -1.85 -0.49
N HIS A 210 21.61 -3.10 -0.30
CA HIS A 210 22.46 -4.26 -0.56
C HIS A 210 22.91 -4.33 -2.02
N ARG A 211 22.02 -4.03 -2.97
CA ARG A 211 22.32 -4.01 -4.41
C ARG A 211 23.27 -2.88 -4.78
N LEU A 212 23.00 -1.67 -4.27
CA LEU A 212 23.86 -0.51 -4.50
C LEU A 212 25.29 -0.76 -3.99
N ARG A 213 25.42 -1.36 -2.79
CA ARG A 213 26.73 -1.76 -2.23
C ARG A 213 27.48 -2.77 -3.10
N ASN A 214 26.77 -3.63 -3.82
CA ASN A 214 27.35 -4.66 -4.70
C ASN A 214 27.39 -4.22 -6.18
N HIS A 215 27.20 -2.92 -6.47
CA HIS A 215 27.18 -2.35 -7.82
C HIS A 215 26.22 -3.06 -8.78
N ARG A 216 25.09 -3.59 -8.25
CA ARG A 216 24.04 -4.26 -9.03
C ARG A 216 22.88 -3.33 -9.30
N ASN A 217 22.21 -3.50 -10.43
CA ASN A 217 21.02 -2.71 -10.77
C ASN A 217 19.89 -2.94 -9.72
N PRO A 218 19.38 -1.89 -9.06
CA PRO A 218 18.34 -2.00 -8.03
C PRO A 218 16.98 -2.49 -8.57
N PHE A 219 16.73 -2.40 -9.88
CA PHE A 219 15.44 -2.73 -10.49
C PHE A 219 15.34 -4.18 -11.03
N LEU A 220 16.41 -4.98 -10.93
CA LEU A 220 16.35 -6.38 -11.35
C LEU A 220 15.75 -7.28 -10.25
N PRO A 221 15.08 -8.40 -10.58
CA PRO A 221 14.58 -9.36 -9.59
C PRO A 221 15.70 -9.87 -8.68
N ASP A 222 15.42 -10.03 -7.37
CA ASP A 222 16.41 -10.53 -6.41
C ASP A 222 15.77 -11.55 -5.44
N LYS A 223 16.63 -12.45 -4.94
CA LYS A 223 16.28 -13.47 -3.94
C LYS A 223 16.88 -13.13 -2.55
N ASN A 224 17.06 -11.82 -2.22
CA ASN A 224 17.69 -11.38 -0.97
C ASN A 224 16.71 -10.72 0.02
N HIS A 225 15.40 -10.82 -0.20
CA HIS A 225 14.38 -10.37 0.74
C HIS A 225 14.48 -11.08 2.10
N PHE A 226 13.93 -10.49 3.18
CA PHE A 226 13.98 -11.05 4.53
C PHE A 226 13.52 -12.50 4.58
N HIS A 227 12.43 -12.81 3.92
CA HIS A 227 11.87 -14.14 3.88
C HIS A 227 12.83 -15.16 3.25
N HIS A 228 13.53 -14.82 2.16
CA HIS A 228 14.51 -15.72 1.55
C HIS A 228 15.72 -16.00 2.47
N LYS A 229 16.13 -15.02 3.28
CA LYS A 229 17.21 -15.22 4.26
C LYS A 229 16.78 -16.17 5.37
N LEU A 230 15.56 -16.00 5.92
CA LEU A 230 15.01 -16.87 6.95
C LEU A 230 14.79 -18.30 6.44
N LEU A 231 14.32 -18.46 5.20
CA LEU A 231 14.22 -19.80 4.58
C LEU A 231 15.57 -20.49 4.44
N ARG A 232 16.65 -19.74 4.15
CA ARG A 232 18.02 -20.29 4.09
C ARG A 232 18.56 -20.78 5.44
N THR A 233 18.02 -20.32 6.57
CA THR A 233 18.36 -20.85 7.90
C THR A 233 17.67 -22.18 8.23
N GLY A 234 16.86 -22.73 7.30
CA GLY A 234 16.13 -23.99 7.47
C GLY A 234 14.75 -23.84 8.11
N MET A 235 14.27 -22.61 8.33
CA MET A 235 12.94 -22.38 8.89
C MET A 235 11.85 -22.78 7.88
N ARG A 236 10.78 -23.39 8.39
CA ARG A 236 9.60 -23.70 7.56
C ARG A 236 8.88 -22.41 7.14
N VAL A 237 8.28 -22.38 5.94
CA VAL A 237 7.57 -21.21 5.38
C VAL A 237 6.59 -20.57 6.38
N ARG A 238 5.79 -21.39 7.08
CA ARG A 238 4.84 -20.90 8.10
C ARG A 238 5.54 -20.26 9.31
N MET A 239 6.69 -20.77 9.71
CA MET A 239 7.47 -20.16 10.80
C MET A 239 8.04 -18.81 10.37
N VAL A 240 8.55 -18.71 9.14
CA VAL A 240 9.03 -17.44 8.58
C VAL A 240 7.92 -16.38 8.56
N MET A 241 6.73 -16.75 8.08
CA MET A 241 5.55 -15.87 8.08
C MET A 241 5.16 -15.38 9.48
N MET A 242 5.24 -16.24 10.50
CA MET A 242 4.91 -15.87 11.89
C MET A 242 5.99 -15.05 12.58
N THR A 243 7.23 -15.08 12.07
CA THR A 243 8.38 -14.39 12.68
C THR A 243 8.53 -12.95 12.14
N ILE A 244 8.06 -12.69 10.93
CA ILE A 244 8.03 -11.37 10.28
C ILE A 244 6.74 -10.62 10.62
#